data_ede096fcc00b86923e459894ff754b36
#
_entry.id   ede096fcc00b86923e459894ff754b36
#
_cell.length_a   1.000
_cell.length_b   1.000
_cell.length_c   1.000
_cell.angle_alpha   90.00
_cell.angle_beta   90.00
_cell.angle_gamma   90.00
#
_symmetry.space_group_name_H-M   'P 1'
#
loop_
_entity.id
_entity.type
_entity.pdbx_description
1 polymer ?
#
loop_
_entity_poly.entity_id
_entity_poly.type
_entity_poly.pdbx_seq_one_letter_code
_entity_poly.pdbx_strand_id
1 'polypeptide(L)' 'MIDKKITDDMLSELYSTLASLQTADDVKTLFEDLCTYKEIEQMAQRITAARLLLEGNT' A
#
# COMPACT_ATOMS: atom_id res chain seq x y z
N MET A 1 -14.93 18.48 6.98
CA MET A 1 -14.50 17.91 5.70
C MET A 1 -13.07 18.31 5.40
N ILE A 2 -12.25 17.38 4.97
CA ILE A 2 -10.85 17.65 4.65
C ILE A 2 -10.76 18.33 3.29
N ASP A 3 -9.99 19.43 3.24
CA ASP A 3 -9.71 20.14 1.99
C ASP A 3 -9.02 19.18 1.01
N LYS A 4 -9.41 19.27 -0.28
CA LYS A 4 -8.84 18.41 -1.31
C LYS A 4 -7.32 18.57 -1.41
N LYS A 5 -6.81 19.80 -1.28
CA LYS A 5 -5.38 20.05 -1.34
C LYS A 5 -4.64 19.31 -0.21
N ILE A 6 -5.21 19.35 1.00
CA ILE A 6 -4.62 18.64 2.15
C ILE A 6 -4.64 17.13 1.88
N THR A 7 -5.74 16.61 1.34
CA THR A 7 -5.85 15.20 1.00
C THR A 7 -4.82 14.82 -0.05
N ASP A 8 -4.65 15.62 -1.09
CA ASP A 8 -3.68 15.35 -2.15
C ASP A 8 -2.25 15.37 -1.60
N ASP A 9 -1.95 16.31 -0.70
CA ASP A 9 -0.64 16.39 -0.07
C ASP A 9 -0.37 15.16 0.80
N MET A 10 -1.37 14.70 1.54
CA MET A 10 -1.25 13.50 2.35
C MET A 10 -1.04 12.25 1.51
N LEU A 11 -1.74 12.14 0.40
CA LEU A 11 -1.56 11.01 -0.52
C LEU A 11 -0.16 11.03 -1.15
N SER A 12 0.30 12.22 -1.54
CA SER A 12 1.64 12.36 -2.09
C SER A 12 2.70 11.94 -1.08
N GLU A 13 2.53 12.32 0.17
CA GLU A 13 3.45 11.92 1.24
C GLU A 13 3.42 10.41 1.45
N LEU A 14 2.25 9.80 1.41
CA LEU A 14 2.11 8.35 1.52
C LEU A 14 2.89 7.65 0.41
N TYR A 15 2.68 8.08 -0.83
CA TYR A 15 3.34 7.45 -1.97
C TYR A 15 4.85 7.64 -1.90
N SER A 16 5.32 8.82 -1.52
CA SER A 16 6.75 9.10 -1.40
C SER A 16 7.39 8.24 -0.31
N THR A 17 6.69 8.08 0.82
CA THR A 17 7.17 7.26 1.91
C THR A 17 7.30 5.80 1.48
N LEU A 18 6.27 5.28 0.80
CA LEU A 18 6.31 3.90 0.32
C LEU A 18 7.42 3.71 -0.70
N ALA A 19 7.64 4.69 -1.57
CA ALA A 19 8.68 4.61 -2.60
C ALA A 19 10.08 4.64 -2.00
N SER A 20 10.25 5.16 -0.79
CA SER A 20 11.55 5.23 -0.13
C SER A 20 11.95 3.92 0.55
N LEU A 21 11.02 2.99 0.71
CA LEU A 21 11.29 1.71 1.36
C LEU A 21 12.09 0.82 0.42
N GLN A 22 13.10 0.14 0.95
CA GLN A 22 14.04 -0.61 0.11
C GLN A 22 13.91 -2.12 0.25
N THR A 23 13.35 -2.60 1.35
CA THR A 23 13.27 -4.04 1.61
C THR A 23 11.85 -4.42 1.99
N ALA A 24 11.55 -5.72 1.84
CA ALA A 24 10.27 -6.26 2.29
C ALA A 24 10.07 -6.07 3.79
N ASP A 25 11.15 -6.19 4.56
CA ASP A 25 11.07 -5.98 6.01
C ASP A 25 10.70 -4.54 6.35
N ASP A 26 11.22 -3.57 5.62
CA ASP A 26 10.86 -2.17 5.82
C ASP A 26 9.38 -1.94 5.56
N VAL A 27 8.86 -2.52 4.47
CA VAL A 27 7.44 -2.41 4.12
C VAL A 27 6.58 -3.08 5.19
N LYS A 28 6.98 -4.27 5.61
CA LYS A 28 6.25 -5.01 6.64
C LYS A 28 6.16 -4.20 7.93
N THR A 29 7.27 -3.64 8.38
CA THR A 29 7.31 -2.85 9.60
C THR A 29 6.38 -1.65 9.52
N LEU A 30 6.44 -0.92 8.41
CA LEU A 30 5.59 0.26 8.23
C LEU A 30 4.11 -0.14 8.22
N PHE A 31 3.76 -1.18 7.49
CA PHE A 31 2.37 -1.61 7.38
C PHE A 31 1.83 -2.13 8.71
N GLU A 32 2.65 -2.82 9.50
CA GLU A 32 2.22 -3.28 10.81
C GLU A 32 1.92 -2.13 11.76
N ASP A 33 2.59 -0.99 11.58
CA ASP A 33 2.33 0.20 12.38
C ASP A 33 1.09 0.97 11.90
N LEU A 34 0.82 0.96 10.59
CA LEU A 34 -0.24 1.78 10.00
C LEU A 34 -1.56 1.05 9.81
N CYS A 35 -1.52 -0.26 9.63
CA CYS A 35 -2.69 -1.03 9.21
C CYS A 35 -2.98 -2.16 10.18
N THR A 36 -4.24 -2.59 10.20
CA THR A 36 -4.60 -3.82 10.90
C THR A 36 -4.13 -5.02 10.08
N TYR A 37 -3.99 -6.16 10.74
CA TYR A 37 -3.62 -7.40 10.06
C TYR A 37 -4.60 -7.72 8.92
N LYS A 38 -5.89 -7.51 9.15
CA LYS A 38 -6.90 -7.79 8.14
C LYS A 38 -6.75 -6.90 6.92
N GLU A 39 -6.41 -5.63 7.12
CA GLU A 39 -6.16 -4.72 6.01
C GLU A 39 -4.96 -5.16 5.19
N ILE A 40 -3.90 -5.58 5.85
CA ILE A 40 -2.70 -6.08 5.17
C ILE A 40 -3.03 -7.34 4.38
N GLU A 41 -3.79 -8.25 4.97
CA GLU A 41 -4.20 -9.47 4.29
C GLU A 41 -5.01 -9.18 3.03
N GLN A 42 -5.95 -8.24 3.12
CA GLN A 42 -6.76 -7.86 1.97
C GLN A 42 -5.92 -7.25 0.85
N MET A 43 -4.95 -6.41 1.21
CA MET A 43 -4.04 -5.83 0.21
C MET A 43 -3.19 -6.91 -0.45
N ALA A 44 -2.71 -7.87 0.32
CA ALA A 44 -1.93 -8.99 -0.22
C ALA A 44 -2.74 -9.79 -1.23
N GLN A 45 -4.01 -10.05 -0.91
CA GLN A 45 -4.90 -10.76 -1.82
C GLN A 45 -5.12 -10.00 -3.11
N ARG A 46 -5.30 -8.67 -3.01
CA ARG A 46 -5.51 -7.83 -4.19
C ARG A 46 -4.28 -7.78 -5.08
N ILE A 47 -3.10 -7.66 -4.50
CA ILE A 47 -1.86 -7.63 -5.27
C ILE A 47 -1.64 -8.97 -5.96
N THR A 48 -1.91 -10.07 -5.27
CA THR A 48 -1.78 -11.40 -5.86
C THR A 48 -2.73 -11.57 -7.04
N ALA A 49 -4.00 -11.16 -6.87
CA ALA A 49 -4.98 -11.25 -7.93
C ALA A 49 -4.58 -10.40 -9.14
N ALA A 50 -4.10 -9.18 -8.90
CA ALA A 50 -3.67 -8.30 -9.98
C ALA A 50 -2.49 -8.90 -10.74
N ARG A 51 -1.53 -9.49 -10.03
CA ARG A 51 -0.37 -10.12 -10.66
C ARG A 51 -0.79 -11.29 -11.52
N LEU A 52 -1.71 -12.13 -11.03
CA LEU A 52 -2.19 -13.28 -11.80
C LEU A 52 -2.92 -12.84 -13.07
N LEU A 53 -3.70 -11.76 -12.99
CA LEU A 53 -4.37 -11.21 -14.18
C LEU A 53 -3.37 -10.71 -15.19
N LEU A 54 -2.32 -10.01 -14.74
CA LEU A 54 -1.27 -9.51 -15.64
C LEU A 54 -0.50 -10.64 -16.29
N GLU A 55 -0.37 -11.78 -15.61
CA GLU A 55 0.31 -12.95 -16.15
C GLU A 55 -0.60 -13.82 -17.02
N GLY A 56 -1.87 -13.47 -17.15
CA GLY A 56 -2.81 -14.23 -17.94
C GLY A 56 -3.39 -15.45 -17.24
N ASN A 57 -3.23 -15.56 -15.93
CA ASN A 57 -3.74 -16.68 -15.13
C ASN A 57 -5.09 -16.29 -14.53
N THR A 58 -6.12 -16.39 -15.29
CA THR A 58 -7.46 -16.04 -14.82
C THR A 58 -8.23 -17.27 -14.39
#